data_4c951cd72ed07a4e7eb223bcb04f8557
#
_entry.id   4c951cd72ed07a4e7eb223bcb04f8557
#
_cell.length_a   1.000
_cell.length_b   1.000
_cell.length_c   1.000
_cell.angle_alpha   90.00
_cell.angle_beta   90.00
_cell.angle_gamma   90.00
#
_symmetry.space_group_name_H-M   'P 1'
#
loop_
_entity.id
_entity.type
_entity.pdbx_description
1 polymer ?
#
loop_
_entity_poly.entity_id
_entity_poly.type
_entity_poly.pdbx_seq_one_letter_code
_entity_poly.pdbx_strand_id
1 'polypeptide(L)'
;MPPEDRGDVVKGLAKAFSSVPRTDAERERLVKAASACVAWEGSASRLNRDENSHGQPNQKYALAAARILVHYMINGGFLGASGAADRDNNYILDHIARLRDIPVHVVHGRYDRVCHLYQAEALVRVLRDAGNNAVSYFITTAGHSSFEPETDTRLRTIMNELPPMTSPETASLRCGEMMRHAEEPSDAVAGC
;
A
#
# COMPACT_ATOMS: atom_id res chain seq x y z
N MET A 1 -25.90 5.41 -4.76
CA MET A 1 -25.08 6.55 -5.23
C MET A 1 -25.93 7.35 -6.21
N PRO A 2 -26.03 8.68 -6.05
CA PRO A 2 -26.72 9.55 -6.97
C PRO A 2 -26.18 9.44 -8.39
N PRO A 3 -26.99 9.65 -9.45
CA PRO A 3 -26.55 9.52 -10.84
C PRO A 3 -25.32 10.36 -11.20
N GLU A 4 -25.26 11.58 -10.66
CA GLU A 4 -24.15 12.53 -10.86
C GLU A 4 -22.81 12.05 -10.27
N ASP A 5 -22.85 11.22 -9.23
CA ASP A 5 -21.64 10.68 -8.57
C ASP A 5 -21.16 9.36 -9.20
N ARG A 6 -21.90 8.80 -10.19
CA ARG A 6 -21.55 7.50 -10.81
C ARG A 6 -20.37 7.59 -11.77
N GLY A 7 -20.05 8.78 -12.27
CA GLY A 7 -18.89 9.00 -13.15
C GLY A 7 -17.55 8.92 -12.43
N ASP A 8 -17.51 9.18 -11.11
CA ASP A 8 -16.33 9.03 -10.26
C ASP A 8 -16.74 8.43 -8.91
N VAL A 9 -16.68 7.10 -8.86
CA VAL A 9 -17.13 6.32 -7.70
C VAL A 9 -16.36 6.70 -6.43
N VAL A 10 -15.06 6.98 -6.53
CA VAL A 10 -14.23 7.33 -5.38
C VAL A 10 -14.67 8.68 -4.80
N LYS A 11 -14.89 9.68 -5.63
CA LYS A 11 -15.42 10.99 -5.17
C LYS A 11 -16.81 10.87 -4.59
N GLY A 12 -17.70 10.07 -5.21
CA GLY A 12 -19.02 9.82 -4.69
C GLY A 12 -19.02 9.17 -3.31
N LEU A 13 -18.16 8.19 -3.09
CA LEU A 13 -17.95 7.56 -1.79
C LEU A 13 -17.32 8.53 -0.78
N ALA A 14 -16.35 9.34 -1.20
CA ALA A 14 -15.75 10.35 -0.35
C ALA A 14 -16.76 11.35 0.19
N LYS A 15 -17.61 11.87 -0.69
CA LYS A 15 -18.73 12.77 -0.33
C LYS A 15 -19.69 12.12 0.66
N ALA A 16 -20.07 10.85 0.41
CA ALA A 16 -20.95 10.10 1.29
C ALA A 16 -20.33 9.88 2.68
N PHE A 17 -19.07 9.42 2.74
CA PHE A 17 -18.41 9.06 4.01
C PHE A 17 -17.92 10.26 4.82
N SER A 18 -17.76 11.43 4.20
CA SER A 18 -17.46 12.69 4.91
C SER A 18 -18.69 13.28 5.59
N SER A 19 -19.90 12.83 5.23
CA SER A 19 -21.12 13.33 5.83
C SER A 19 -21.29 12.83 7.28
N VAL A 20 -21.84 13.71 8.13
CA VAL A 20 -22.29 13.35 9.47
C VAL A 20 -23.78 13.06 9.40
N PRO A 21 -24.22 11.80 9.61
CA PRO A 21 -25.63 11.45 9.54
C PRO A 21 -26.43 12.14 10.65
N ARG A 22 -27.53 12.76 10.30
CA ARG A 22 -28.40 13.50 11.22
C ARG A 22 -29.61 12.67 11.69
N THR A 23 -29.93 11.61 10.94
CA THR A 23 -31.06 10.71 11.22
C THR A 23 -30.59 9.25 11.24
N ASP A 24 -31.36 8.38 11.90
CA ASP A 24 -31.06 6.94 11.91
C ASP A 24 -31.10 6.33 10.50
N ALA A 25 -32.01 6.78 9.65
CA ALA A 25 -32.11 6.34 8.26
C ALA A 25 -30.87 6.74 7.42
N GLU A 26 -30.28 7.91 7.67
CA GLU A 26 -29.03 8.32 7.04
C GLU A 26 -27.86 7.49 7.53
N ARG A 27 -27.81 7.23 8.84
CA ARG A 27 -26.80 6.35 9.48
C ARG A 27 -26.87 4.95 8.89
N GLU A 28 -28.03 4.37 8.77
CA GLU A 28 -28.22 3.04 8.22
C GLU A 28 -27.75 2.94 6.76
N ARG A 29 -28.11 3.92 5.93
CA ARG A 29 -27.66 4.00 4.53
C ARG A 29 -26.13 4.11 4.45
N LEU A 30 -25.53 4.93 5.30
CA LEU A 30 -24.08 5.11 5.34
C LEU A 30 -23.36 3.81 5.72
N VAL A 31 -23.83 3.13 6.76
CA VAL A 31 -23.29 1.84 7.22
C VAL A 31 -23.45 0.77 6.14
N LYS A 32 -24.61 0.71 5.47
CA LYS A 32 -24.84 -0.22 4.36
C LYS A 32 -23.85 0.01 3.21
N ALA A 33 -23.63 1.27 2.83
CA ALA A 33 -22.65 1.63 1.79
C ALA A 33 -21.22 1.24 2.20
N ALA A 34 -20.84 1.52 3.43
CA ALA A 34 -19.52 1.17 3.98
C ALA A 34 -19.32 -0.35 4.02
N SER A 35 -20.32 -1.10 4.48
CA SER A 35 -20.28 -2.56 4.50
C SER A 35 -20.14 -3.16 3.10
N ALA A 36 -20.84 -2.61 2.11
CA ALA A 36 -20.72 -3.03 0.72
C ALA A 36 -19.32 -2.74 0.15
N CYS A 37 -18.75 -1.58 0.46
CA CYS A 37 -17.40 -1.20 0.06
C CYS A 37 -16.35 -2.18 0.62
N VAL A 38 -16.40 -2.45 1.93
CA VAL A 38 -15.46 -3.37 2.60
C VAL A 38 -15.64 -4.82 2.12
N ALA A 39 -16.88 -5.25 1.89
CA ALA A 39 -17.17 -6.58 1.37
C ALA A 39 -16.63 -6.77 -0.06
N TRP A 40 -16.77 -5.74 -0.90
CA TRP A 40 -16.22 -5.74 -2.26
C TRP A 40 -14.68 -5.84 -2.23
N GLU A 41 -14.03 -5.00 -1.43
CA GLU A 41 -12.57 -4.99 -1.26
C GLU A 41 -12.06 -6.36 -0.78
N GLY A 42 -12.69 -6.92 0.26
CA GLY A 42 -12.34 -8.24 0.78
C GLY A 42 -12.53 -9.36 -0.25
N SER A 43 -13.55 -9.23 -1.12
CA SER A 43 -13.80 -10.21 -2.19
C SER A 43 -12.79 -10.10 -3.34
N ALA A 44 -12.33 -8.89 -3.66
CA ALA A 44 -11.34 -8.65 -4.70
C ALA A 44 -9.92 -9.06 -4.24
N SER A 45 -9.67 -8.98 -2.93
CA SER A 45 -8.34 -9.23 -2.34
C SER A 45 -7.96 -10.71 -2.25
N ARG A 46 -8.90 -11.64 -2.37
CA ARG A 46 -8.63 -13.07 -2.19
C ARG A 46 -8.89 -13.88 -3.46
N LEU A 47 -8.00 -14.80 -3.77
CA LEU A 47 -8.16 -15.73 -4.88
C LEU A 47 -9.22 -16.80 -4.53
N ASN A 48 -9.10 -17.40 -3.36
CA ASN A 48 -10.04 -18.40 -2.85
C ASN A 48 -11.01 -17.73 -1.88
N ARG A 49 -12.30 -17.78 -2.21
CA ARG A 49 -13.35 -17.40 -1.26
C ARG A 49 -13.47 -18.53 -0.23
N ASP A 50 -13.09 -18.22 0.99
CA ASP A 50 -13.57 -18.99 2.12
C ASP A 50 -15.02 -18.58 2.37
N GLU A 51 -15.97 -19.49 2.07
CA GLU A 51 -17.40 -19.24 2.25
C GLU A 51 -17.75 -18.90 3.70
N ASN A 52 -16.92 -19.33 4.65
CA ASN A 52 -17.05 -19.03 6.07
C ASN A 52 -16.46 -17.69 6.50
N SER A 53 -15.69 -17.02 5.65
CA SER A 53 -15.03 -15.75 5.97
C SER A 53 -15.94 -14.51 5.80
N HIS A 54 -17.19 -14.71 5.38
CA HIS A 54 -18.15 -13.63 5.07
C HIS A 54 -19.09 -13.31 6.22
N GLY A 55 -18.64 -13.39 7.47
CA GLY A 55 -19.32 -12.69 8.55
C GLY A 55 -19.48 -11.23 8.13
N GLN A 56 -20.72 -10.70 8.20
CA GLN A 56 -20.94 -9.27 7.95
C GLN A 56 -19.95 -8.48 8.79
N PRO A 57 -19.12 -7.62 8.18
CA PRO A 57 -18.14 -6.87 8.95
C PRO A 57 -18.87 -6.07 10.02
N ASN A 58 -18.32 -6.05 11.23
CA ASN A 58 -18.86 -5.20 12.30
C ASN A 58 -19.08 -3.79 11.74
N GLN A 59 -20.28 -3.25 11.91
CA GLN A 59 -20.70 -1.98 11.32
C GLN A 59 -19.76 -0.82 11.65
N LYS A 60 -19.23 -0.77 12.90
CA LYS A 60 -18.25 0.24 13.31
C LYS A 60 -16.93 0.09 12.53
N TYR A 61 -16.46 -1.16 12.39
CA TYR A 61 -15.27 -1.46 11.61
C TYR A 61 -15.45 -1.09 10.14
N ALA A 62 -16.57 -1.49 9.53
CA ALA A 62 -16.84 -1.22 8.12
C ALA A 62 -16.83 0.29 7.81
N LEU A 63 -17.46 1.10 8.66
CA LEU A 63 -17.50 2.56 8.47
C LEU A 63 -16.11 3.19 8.63
N ALA A 64 -15.33 2.77 9.63
CA ALA A 64 -13.97 3.26 9.85
C ALA A 64 -13.06 2.88 8.68
N ALA A 65 -13.07 1.61 8.28
CA ALA A 65 -12.25 1.11 7.17
C ALA A 65 -12.59 1.80 5.84
N ALA A 66 -13.88 1.94 5.52
CA ALA A 66 -14.32 2.61 4.29
C ALA A 66 -13.91 4.09 4.26
N ARG A 67 -13.99 4.80 5.39
CA ARG A 67 -13.54 6.20 5.49
C ARG A 67 -12.04 6.34 5.27
N ILE A 68 -11.25 5.48 5.90
CA ILE A 68 -9.78 5.48 5.75
C ILE A 68 -9.42 5.16 4.30
N LEU A 69 -9.97 4.09 3.73
CA LEU A 69 -9.70 3.67 2.36
C LEU A 69 -9.96 4.81 1.37
N VAL A 70 -11.14 5.40 1.43
CA VAL A 70 -11.53 6.47 0.51
C VAL A 70 -10.69 7.72 0.75
N HIS A 71 -10.35 8.04 2.00
CA HIS A 71 -9.48 9.16 2.33
C HIS A 71 -8.09 9.01 1.68
N TYR A 72 -7.49 7.84 1.73
CA TYR A 72 -6.23 7.59 1.02
C TYR A 72 -6.39 7.66 -0.50
N MET A 73 -7.46 7.09 -1.04
CA MET A 73 -7.69 7.09 -2.50
C MET A 73 -7.84 8.49 -3.08
N ILE A 74 -8.62 9.38 -2.44
CA ILE A 74 -8.83 10.75 -2.95
C ILE A 74 -7.59 11.64 -2.81
N ASN A 75 -6.66 11.27 -1.92
CA ASN A 75 -5.42 11.99 -1.69
C ASN A 75 -4.20 11.29 -2.34
N GLY A 76 -4.41 10.36 -3.30
CA GLY A 76 -3.32 9.67 -4.00
C GLY A 76 -2.35 8.93 -3.07
N GLY A 77 -2.85 8.41 -1.93
CA GLY A 77 -2.04 7.74 -0.91
C GLY A 77 -1.07 8.68 -0.18
N PHE A 78 -1.18 10.00 -0.37
CA PHE A 78 -0.24 11.01 0.12
C PHE A 78 1.19 10.85 -0.41
N LEU A 79 1.35 10.20 -1.57
CA LEU A 79 2.63 9.92 -2.22
C LEU A 79 2.99 10.97 -3.28
N GLY A 80 2.71 12.25 -3.03
CA GLY A 80 3.04 13.33 -3.95
C GLY A 80 3.80 14.45 -3.27
N ALA A 81 4.59 15.21 -4.03
CA ALA A 81 5.35 16.34 -3.54
C ALA A 81 4.49 17.43 -2.89
N SER A 82 3.20 17.48 -3.21
CA SER A 82 2.24 18.46 -2.69
C SER A 82 1.09 17.85 -1.88
N GLY A 83 1.11 16.52 -1.62
CA GLY A 83 -0.03 15.83 -1.02
C GLY A 83 -1.27 15.79 -1.95
N ALA A 84 -1.17 16.31 -3.16
CA ALA A 84 -2.23 16.28 -4.14
C ALA A 84 -2.31 14.89 -4.78
N ALA A 85 -3.52 14.46 -5.12
CA ALA A 85 -3.80 13.23 -5.86
C ALA A 85 -3.33 13.36 -7.32
N ASP A 86 -2.03 13.48 -7.52
CA ASP A 86 -1.43 13.41 -8.85
C ASP A 86 -1.35 11.95 -9.26
N ARG A 87 -2.25 11.53 -10.14
CA ARG A 87 -2.36 10.15 -10.63
C ARG A 87 -1.15 9.72 -11.47
N ASP A 88 -0.39 10.67 -11.97
CA ASP A 88 0.81 10.44 -12.78
C ASP A 88 2.09 10.43 -11.93
N ASN A 89 1.95 10.53 -10.62
CA ASN A 89 3.08 10.63 -9.70
C ASN A 89 3.66 9.25 -9.36
N ASN A 90 4.84 8.99 -9.87
CA ASN A 90 5.65 7.80 -9.55
C ASN A 90 6.60 8.06 -8.37
N TYR A 91 6.16 8.78 -7.35
CA TYR A 91 7.01 9.24 -6.24
C TYR A 91 7.98 8.18 -5.70
N ILE A 92 7.52 6.93 -5.51
CA ILE A 92 8.36 5.83 -5.02
C ILE A 92 9.46 5.50 -6.04
N LEU A 93 9.11 5.39 -7.32
CA LEU A 93 10.08 5.05 -8.37
C LEU A 93 11.07 6.18 -8.63
N ASP A 94 10.62 7.42 -8.53
CA ASP A 94 11.47 8.61 -8.70
C ASP A 94 12.49 8.77 -7.57
N HIS A 95 12.20 8.20 -6.38
CA HIS A 95 13.07 8.23 -5.21
C HIS A 95 13.72 6.88 -4.89
N ILE A 96 13.73 5.96 -5.86
CA ILE A 96 14.18 4.58 -5.65
C ILE A 96 15.65 4.47 -5.21
N ALA A 97 16.48 5.43 -5.58
CA ALA A 97 17.88 5.49 -5.20
C ALA A 97 18.10 5.48 -3.67
N ARG A 98 17.12 5.97 -2.90
CA ARG A 98 17.14 5.93 -1.43
C ARG A 98 17.06 4.51 -0.86
N LEU A 99 16.63 3.53 -1.65
CA LEU A 99 16.56 2.11 -1.27
C LEU A 99 17.74 1.29 -1.79
N ARG A 100 18.74 1.93 -2.40
CA ARG A 100 19.87 1.27 -3.06
C ARG A 100 20.60 0.28 -2.15
N ASP A 101 20.86 0.67 -0.91
CA ASP A 101 21.67 -0.09 0.04
C ASP A 101 20.81 -0.81 1.10
N ILE A 102 19.49 -0.82 0.90
CA ILE A 102 18.54 -1.46 1.82
C ILE A 102 18.09 -2.79 1.21
N PRO A 103 18.23 -3.93 1.91
CA PRO A 103 17.66 -5.20 1.45
C PRO A 103 16.14 -5.08 1.25
N VAL A 104 15.67 -5.45 0.06
CA VAL A 104 14.24 -5.38 -0.29
C VAL A 104 13.74 -6.76 -0.69
N HIS A 105 12.70 -7.21 0.00
CA HIS A 105 12.04 -8.47 -0.30
C HIS A 105 10.63 -8.19 -0.82
N VAL A 106 10.38 -8.52 -2.08
CA VAL A 106 9.08 -8.36 -2.73
C VAL A 106 8.40 -9.71 -2.83
N VAL A 107 7.22 -9.83 -2.22
CA VAL A 107 6.35 -11.01 -2.33
C VAL A 107 5.02 -10.57 -2.93
N HIS A 108 4.61 -11.16 -4.05
CA HIS A 108 3.42 -10.72 -4.77
C HIS A 108 2.61 -11.89 -5.31
N GLY A 109 1.29 -11.81 -5.17
CA GLY A 109 0.37 -12.80 -5.72
C GLY A 109 0.25 -12.68 -7.24
N ARG A 110 0.42 -13.78 -7.95
CA ARG A 110 0.27 -13.85 -9.42
C ARG A 110 -1.10 -13.40 -9.90
N TYR A 111 -2.13 -13.69 -9.12
CA TYR A 111 -3.53 -13.45 -9.47
C TYR A 111 -4.12 -12.23 -8.75
N ASP A 112 -3.26 -11.34 -8.27
CA ASP A 112 -3.66 -10.08 -7.64
C ASP A 112 -4.40 -9.19 -8.66
N ARG A 113 -5.67 -8.91 -8.36
CA ARG A 113 -6.55 -8.06 -9.17
C ARG A 113 -6.71 -6.64 -8.62
N VAL A 114 -6.18 -6.40 -7.44
CA VAL A 114 -6.19 -5.07 -6.79
C VAL A 114 -4.93 -4.32 -7.18
N CYS A 115 -3.76 -4.91 -6.93
CA CYS A 115 -2.47 -4.40 -7.37
C CYS A 115 -1.86 -5.39 -8.38
N HIS A 116 -1.87 -5.02 -9.65
CA HIS A 116 -1.43 -5.94 -10.70
C HIS A 116 0.05 -6.29 -10.61
N LEU A 117 0.40 -7.53 -10.95
CA LEU A 117 1.76 -8.08 -10.87
C LEU A 117 2.82 -7.19 -11.56
N TYR A 118 2.47 -6.54 -12.69
CA TYR A 118 3.40 -5.67 -13.41
C TYR A 118 3.94 -4.50 -12.57
N GLN A 119 3.21 -4.06 -11.53
CA GLN A 119 3.65 -2.99 -10.61
C GLN A 119 4.82 -3.48 -9.75
N ALA A 120 4.74 -4.72 -9.24
CA ALA A 120 5.82 -5.35 -8.49
C ALA A 120 7.04 -5.59 -9.41
N GLU A 121 6.82 -6.04 -10.64
CA GLU A 121 7.88 -6.22 -11.64
C GLU A 121 8.59 -4.91 -11.98
N ALA A 122 7.82 -3.82 -12.15
CA ALA A 122 8.37 -2.49 -12.39
C ALA A 122 9.24 -2.03 -11.22
N LEU A 123 8.75 -2.19 -9.96
CA LEU A 123 9.50 -1.85 -8.76
C LEU A 123 10.82 -2.65 -8.68
N VAL A 124 10.77 -3.96 -8.85
CA VAL A 124 11.97 -4.83 -8.81
C VAL A 124 12.99 -4.44 -9.87
N ARG A 125 12.53 -4.14 -11.08
CA ARG A 125 13.40 -3.70 -12.17
C ARG A 125 14.11 -2.39 -11.80
N VAL A 126 13.36 -1.37 -11.38
CA VAL A 126 13.93 -0.05 -11.06
C VAL A 126 14.88 -0.12 -9.86
N LEU A 127 14.60 -0.95 -8.85
CA LEU A 127 15.52 -1.22 -7.75
C LEU A 127 16.86 -1.78 -8.23
N ARG A 128 16.83 -2.78 -9.11
CA ARG A 128 18.04 -3.39 -9.68
C ARG A 128 18.80 -2.41 -10.58
N ASP A 129 18.09 -1.65 -11.40
CA ASP A 129 18.68 -0.63 -12.29
C ASP A 129 19.36 0.49 -11.47
N ALA A 130 18.83 0.80 -10.28
CA ALA A 130 19.44 1.73 -9.32
C ALA A 130 20.65 1.13 -8.56
N GLY A 131 21.02 -0.11 -8.84
CA GLY A 131 22.18 -0.79 -8.24
C GLY A 131 21.87 -1.47 -6.91
N ASN A 132 20.62 -1.70 -6.54
CA ASN A 132 20.29 -2.51 -5.38
C ASN A 132 20.53 -4.00 -5.68
N ASN A 133 21.59 -4.56 -5.11
CA ASN A 133 21.97 -5.97 -5.29
C ASN A 133 21.31 -6.91 -4.25
N ALA A 134 20.57 -6.38 -3.29
CA ALA A 134 19.91 -7.13 -2.21
C ALA A 134 18.37 -7.20 -2.42
N VAL A 135 17.93 -7.30 -3.69
CA VAL A 135 16.51 -7.45 -4.03
C VAL A 135 16.16 -8.91 -4.25
N SER A 136 15.26 -9.45 -3.44
CA SER A 136 14.61 -10.74 -3.71
C SER A 136 13.17 -10.55 -4.16
N TYR A 137 12.72 -11.39 -5.09
CA TYR A 137 11.39 -11.31 -5.68
C TYR A 137 10.74 -12.68 -5.75
N PHE A 138 9.59 -12.82 -5.11
CA PHE A 138 8.82 -14.06 -5.02
C PHE A 138 7.40 -13.84 -5.55
N ILE A 139 7.02 -14.65 -6.53
CA ILE A 139 5.65 -14.66 -7.08
C ILE A 139 4.96 -15.90 -6.53
N THR A 140 3.84 -15.69 -5.83
CA THR A 140 3.02 -16.74 -5.24
C THR A 140 1.78 -17.04 -6.10
N THR A 141 1.14 -18.18 -5.90
CA THR A 141 -0.14 -18.54 -6.54
C THR A 141 -1.34 -17.97 -5.77
N ALA A 142 -1.20 -16.75 -5.28
CA ALA A 142 -2.17 -16.05 -4.45
C ALA A 142 -2.79 -14.85 -5.18
N GLY A 143 -3.82 -14.24 -4.57
CA GLY A 143 -4.36 -12.93 -4.92
C GLY A 143 -3.63 -11.80 -4.19
N HIS A 144 -4.38 -10.76 -3.80
CA HIS A 144 -3.85 -9.57 -3.14
C HIS A 144 -3.54 -9.78 -1.65
N SER A 145 -4.29 -10.65 -0.98
CA SER A 145 -4.19 -10.79 0.47
C SER A 145 -2.87 -11.44 0.91
N SER A 146 -2.13 -10.77 1.78
CA SER A 146 -0.93 -11.32 2.43
C SER A 146 -1.22 -12.52 3.33
N PHE A 147 -2.48 -12.75 3.69
CA PHE A 147 -2.92 -13.89 4.51
C PHE A 147 -3.25 -15.13 3.68
N GLU A 148 -3.11 -15.10 2.36
CA GLU A 148 -3.22 -16.34 1.57
C GLU A 148 -2.02 -17.25 1.86
N PRO A 149 -2.23 -18.59 1.94
CA PRO A 149 -1.28 -19.52 2.54
C PRO A 149 0.14 -19.44 2.00
N GLU A 150 0.30 -19.35 0.69
CA GLU A 150 1.64 -19.30 0.09
C GLU A 150 2.34 -17.98 0.36
N THR A 151 1.60 -16.87 0.29
CA THR A 151 2.13 -15.53 0.57
C THR A 151 2.50 -15.39 2.05
N ASP A 152 1.61 -15.79 2.97
CA ASP A 152 1.88 -15.80 4.40
C ASP A 152 3.10 -16.65 4.75
N THR A 153 3.18 -17.87 4.19
CA THR A 153 4.34 -18.76 4.40
C THR A 153 5.63 -18.11 3.93
N ARG A 154 5.63 -17.51 2.74
CA ARG A 154 6.83 -16.85 2.21
C ARG A 154 7.26 -15.66 3.04
N LEU A 155 6.31 -14.81 3.46
CA LEU A 155 6.60 -13.66 4.32
C LEU A 155 7.18 -14.10 5.67
N ARG A 156 6.62 -15.14 6.30
CA ARG A 156 7.15 -15.68 7.57
C ARG A 156 8.53 -16.27 7.41
N THR A 157 8.79 -16.97 6.31
CA THR A 157 10.13 -17.50 6.00
C THR A 157 11.16 -16.37 5.93
N ILE A 158 10.86 -15.32 5.15
CA ILE A 158 11.74 -14.16 5.05
C ILE A 158 11.98 -13.53 6.43
N MET A 159 10.92 -13.30 7.19
CA MET A 159 11.05 -12.69 8.53
C MET A 159 11.90 -13.52 9.49
N ASN A 160 11.82 -14.85 9.42
CA ASN A 160 12.63 -15.75 10.26
C ASN A 160 14.10 -15.82 9.84
N GLU A 161 14.38 -15.53 8.56
CA GLU A 161 15.74 -15.51 8.01
C GLU A 161 16.43 -14.15 8.21
N LEU A 162 15.70 -13.11 8.58
CA LEU A 162 16.28 -11.81 8.88
C LEU A 162 17.17 -11.94 10.14
N PRO A 163 18.37 -11.31 10.13
CA PRO A 163 19.19 -11.27 11.32
C PRO A 163 18.43 -10.60 12.47
N PRO A 164 18.59 -11.07 13.71
CA PRO A 164 17.96 -10.43 14.86
C PRO A 164 18.34 -8.96 14.89
N MET A 165 17.34 -8.11 15.14
CA MET A 165 17.59 -6.68 15.34
C MET A 165 18.52 -6.55 16.54
N THR A 166 19.77 -6.25 16.27
CA THR A 166 20.74 -5.91 17.31
C THR A 166 20.27 -4.65 18.04
N SER A 167 20.64 -4.57 19.32
CA SER A 167 20.15 -3.57 20.28
C SER A 167 20.04 -2.13 19.72
N PRO A 168 19.25 -1.24 20.35
CA PRO A 168 19.04 0.14 19.90
C PRO A 168 20.33 0.93 19.62
N GLU A 169 21.44 0.57 20.27
CA GLU A 169 22.75 1.20 20.06
C GLU A 169 23.34 0.93 18.67
N THR A 170 23.22 -0.31 18.16
CA THR A 170 23.71 -0.67 16.81
C THR A 170 22.78 -0.16 15.71
N ALA A 171 21.50 -0.01 15.98
CA ALA A 171 20.54 0.63 15.06
C ALA A 171 20.83 2.14 14.93
N SER A 172 21.21 2.79 16.03
CA SER A 172 21.58 4.21 16.05
C SER A 172 22.89 4.48 15.27
N LEU A 173 23.87 3.59 15.35
CA LEU A 173 25.12 3.72 14.60
C LEU A 173 24.89 3.58 13.08
N ARG A 174 24.08 2.63 12.63
CA ARG A 174 23.73 2.48 11.21
C ARG A 174 22.88 3.63 10.68
N CYS A 175 21.95 4.15 11.48
CA CYS A 175 21.16 5.32 11.13
C CYS A 175 22.04 6.59 11.04
N GLY A 176 23.01 6.73 11.92
CA GLY A 176 23.97 7.83 11.91
C GLY A 176 24.96 7.77 10.74
N GLU A 177 25.33 6.58 10.27
CA GLU A 177 26.14 6.40 9.05
C GLU A 177 25.33 6.69 7.78
N MET A 178 24.09 6.23 7.70
CA MET A 178 23.20 6.56 6.59
C MET A 178 22.90 8.05 6.46
N MET A 179 22.75 8.76 7.60
CA MET A 179 22.52 10.21 7.59
C MET A 179 23.75 11.00 7.14
N ARG A 180 24.96 10.55 7.47
CA ARG A 180 26.22 11.22 7.07
C ARG A 180 26.49 11.14 5.57
N HIS A 181 26.10 10.05 4.90
CA HIS A 181 26.18 9.93 3.43
C HIS A 181 25.10 10.72 2.67
N ALA A 182 24.06 11.21 3.37
CA ALA A 182 23.02 12.03 2.77
C ALA A 182 23.37 13.56 2.79
N GLU A 183 24.41 13.96 3.52
CA GLU A 183 24.80 15.37 3.71
C GLU A 183 26.04 15.79 2.91
N GLU A 184 26.64 14.93 2.10
CA GLU A 184 27.69 15.38 1.19
C GLU A 184 27.08 16.15 0.00
N PRO A 185 27.25 17.47 -0.07
CA PRO A 185 26.84 18.24 -1.23
C PRO A 185 27.71 17.81 -2.43
N SER A 186 27.06 17.54 -3.55
CA SER A 186 27.70 17.39 -4.84
C SER A 186 28.31 18.72 -5.28
N ASP A 187 29.47 19.07 -4.73
CA ASP A 187 30.33 20.11 -5.26
C ASP A 187 31.09 19.57 -6.48
N ALA A 188 30.46 19.65 -7.62
CA ALA A 188 31.20 19.60 -8.89
C ALA A 188 30.36 20.19 -10.06
N VAL A 189 30.19 21.50 -10.09
CA VAL A 189 30.23 22.24 -11.37
C VAL A 189 30.67 23.68 -11.05
N ALA A 190 31.98 23.89 -11.04
CA ALA A 190 32.54 25.18 -11.31
C ALA A 190 33.79 24.94 -12.17
N GLY A 191 33.73 25.41 -13.40
CA GLY A 191 34.97 25.52 -14.20
C GLY A 191 34.77 25.35 -15.71
N CYS A 192 34.75 26.49 -16.38
CA CYS A 192 34.92 26.81 -17.80
C CYS A 192 33.69 26.74 -18.68
#